data_b1a2091d15c6d2b64ba2c96ec953bc46
#
_entry.id   b1a2091d15c6d2b64ba2c96ec953bc46
#
_cell.length_a   1.000
_cell.length_b   1.000
_cell.length_c   1.000
_cell.angle_alpha   90.00
_cell.angle_beta   90.00
_cell.angle_gamma   90.00
#
_symmetry.space_group_name_H-M   'P 1'
#
loop_
_entity.id
_entity.type
_entity.pdbx_description
1 polymer ?
#
loop_
_entity_poly.entity_id
_entity_poly.type
_entity_poly.pdbx_seq_one_letter_code
_entity_poly.pdbx_strand_id
1 'polypeptide(L)'
;WASLAPDAGAILMDIQAATISYFRGWYVYASGLFMVIALLLAVVPKTARIRLGAESDRPEFSRFAWFSMMFGAGIGVGMLTYSTAEPLAHFANNPDVILGATTALERDNLAAAYKWTLLHYGLTPWGCYAIVGMSLAYFAYRRNMPLTIRSPFTAVLSAESGRRIGGVVDAAAILATIIGIGVTIGYGVNQLAFGMHQITGWEWLVSEGRPSLTALFVAVVFLTLAAMLSALSGIGRGIRWLSNLNMALSWLLLLIFVIFGATAFAGEMFVAGLLEYLSQIGQMSVTVWSSTDTPTARALSDWQSAWNIFYWAWWIAFTPFVGLFLARVSRGRTIGEYVIGAILAPSLMCFAWFCIIGGTALDL
;
A
#
# COMPACT_ATOMS: atom_id res chain seq x y z
N TRP A 1 -10.07 15.51 -20.12
CA TRP A 1 -10.13 16.85 -19.51
C TRP A 1 -8.72 17.42 -19.29
N ALA A 2 -7.80 16.68 -18.69
CA ALA A 2 -6.43 17.15 -18.44
C ALA A 2 -5.66 17.54 -19.71
N SER A 3 -5.94 16.90 -20.84
CA SER A 3 -5.37 17.26 -22.15
C SER A 3 -6.06 18.45 -22.82
N LEU A 4 -7.23 18.85 -22.37
CA LEU A 4 -8.03 19.95 -22.92
C LEU A 4 -7.96 21.24 -22.09
N ALA A 5 -7.41 21.17 -20.88
CA ALA A 5 -7.25 22.29 -19.96
C ALA A 5 -5.75 22.50 -19.68
N PRO A 6 -5.10 23.50 -20.28
CA PRO A 6 -3.67 23.76 -20.07
C PRO A 6 -3.27 23.88 -18.60
N ASP A 7 -4.17 24.41 -17.77
CA ASP A 7 -3.95 24.66 -16.33
C ASP A 7 -4.38 23.48 -15.43
N ALA A 8 -4.86 22.37 -15.99
CA ALA A 8 -5.38 21.24 -15.21
C ALA A 8 -4.33 20.67 -14.24
N GLY A 9 -3.07 20.63 -14.65
CA GLY A 9 -1.97 20.22 -13.82
C GLY A 9 -1.77 21.13 -12.61
N ALA A 10 -1.77 22.42 -12.82
CA ALA A 10 -1.63 23.43 -11.76
C ALA A 10 -2.80 23.35 -10.77
N ILE A 11 -4.04 23.29 -11.26
CA ILE A 11 -5.24 23.16 -10.42
C ILE A 11 -5.17 21.89 -9.55
N LEU A 12 -4.74 20.76 -10.11
CA LEU A 12 -4.60 19.51 -9.34
C LEU A 12 -3.50 19.62 -8.28
N MET A 13 -2.39 20.28 -8.59
CA MET A 13 -1.32 20.52 -7.61
C MET A 13 -1.79 21.45 -6.48
N ASP A 14 -2.57 22.49 -6.78
CA ASP A 14 -3.14 23.39 -5.77
C ASP A 14 -4.14 22.65 -4.86
N ILE A 15 -5.01 21.83 -5.45
CA ILE A 15 -5.94 20.97 -4.67
C ILE A 15 -5.17 20.02 -3.78
N GLN A 16 -4.11 19.38 -4.29
CA GLN A 16 -3.27 18.49 -3.52
C GLN A 16 -2.58 19.24 -2.36
N ALA A 17 -1.98 20.38 -2.63
CA ALA A 17 -1.31 21.20 -1.61
C ALA A 17 -2.28 21.64 -0.52
N ALA A 18 -3.47 22.10 -0.89
CA ALA A 18 -4.53 22.45 0.06
C ALA A 18 -4.97 21.24 0.89
N THR A 19 -5.19 20.09 0.25
CA THR A 19 -5.57 18.84 0.94
C THR A 19 -4.51 18.44 1.94
N ILE A 20 -3.24 18.44 1.56
CA ILE A 20 -2.12 18.11 2.45
C ILE A 20 -2.08 19.09 3.62
N SER A 21 -2.21 20.38 3.37
CA SER A 21 -2.19 21.40 4.40
C SER A 21 -3.25 21.19 5.47
N TYR A 22 -4.50 20.92 5.07
CA TYR A 22 -5.62 20.72 6.00
C TYR A 22 -5.63 19.35 6.69
N PHE A 23 -5.26 18.28 5.97
CA PHE A 23 -5.46 16.91 6.44
C PHE A 23 -4.17 16.20 6.85
N ARG A 24 -3.01 16.86 6.82
CA ARG A 24 -1.72 16.27 7.19
C ARG A 24 -1.76 15.49 8.51
N GLY A 25 -2.17 16.18 9.58
CA GLY A 25 -2.28 15.56 10.90
C GLY A 25 -3.29 14.41 10.94
N TRP A 26 -4.41 14.58 10.22
CA TRP A 26 -5.41 13.52 10.12
C TRP A 26 -4.85 12.26 9.47
N TYR A 27 -4.12 12.38 8.36
CA TYR A 27 -3.50 11.23 7.71
C TYR A 27 -2.55 10.48 8.65
N VAL A 28 -1.68 11.19 9.35
CA VAL A 28 -0.71 10.58 10.27
C VAL A 28 -1.41 9.91 11.45
N TYR A 29 -2.27 10.66 12.15
CA TYR A 29 -2.92 10.15 13.36
C TYR A 29 -3.95 9.05 13.07
N ALA A 30 -4.72 9.16 11.97
CA ALA A 30 -5.69 8.14 11.62
C ALA A 30 -5.00 6.83 11.25
N SER A 31 -3.92 6.87 10.47
CA SER A 31 -3.18 5.66 10.09
C SER A 31 -2.54 4.98 11.30
N GLY A 32 -1.90 5.75 12.17
CA GLY A 32 -1.34 5.23 13.43
C GLY A 32 -2.43 4.66 14.35
N LEU A 33 -3.55 5.35 14.51
CA LEU A 33 -4.69 4.91 15.31
C LEU A 33 -5.30 3.60 14.78
N PHE A 34 -5.47 3.47 13.47
CA PHE A 34 -6.00 2.25 12.86
C PHE A 34 -5.10 1.05 13.13
N MET A 35 -3.80 1.21 13.00
CA MET A 35 -2.82 0.18 13.36
C MET A 35 -2.96 -0.23 14.83
N VAL A 36 -2.95 0.75 15.75
CA VAL A 36 -3.03 0.49 17.20
C VAL A 36 -4.34 -0.21 17.55
N ILE A 37 -5.49 0.26 17.04
CA ILE A 37 -6.79 -0.37 17.30
C ILE A 37 -6.81 -1.81 16.78
N ALA A 38 -6.34 -2.05 15.55
CA ALA A 38 -6.31 -3.38 14.98
C ALA A 38 -5.46 -4.34 15.83
N LEU A 39 -4.27 -3.91 16.24
CA LEU A 39 -3.38 -4.72 17.09
C LEU A 39 -3.99 -4.97 18.48
N LEU A 40 -4.58 -3.95 19.11
CA LEU A 40 -5.26 -4.11 20.40
C LEU A 40 -6.41 -5.13 20.32
N LEU A 41 -7.23 -5.06 19.27
CA LEU A 41 -8.32 -6.01 19.07
C LEU A 41 -7.83 -7.45 18.87
N ALA A 42 -6.62 -7.61 18.32
CA ALA A 42 -6.00 -8.93 18.15
C ALA A 42 -5.36 -9.49 19.42
N VAL A 43 -4.87 -8.63 20.31
CA VAL A 43 -4.16 -9.05 21.54
C VAL A 43 -5.14 -9.26 22.70
N VAL A 44 -6.21 -8.47 22.79
CA VAL A 44 -7.19 -8.60 23.88
C VAL A 44 -7.98 -9.90 23.72
N PRO A 45 -7.92 -10.86 24.66
CA PRO A 45 -8.49 -12.20 24.48
C PRO A 45 -9.99 -12.23 24.19
N LYS A 46 -10.75 -11.25 24.69
CA LYS A 46 -12.20 -11.15 24.49
C LYS A 46 -12.53 -10.81 23.03
N THR A 47 -11.78 -9.90 22.41
CA THR A 47 -11.99 -9.48 21.02
C THR A 47 -11.29 -10.41 20.03
N ALA A 48 -10.08 -10.86 20.36
CA ALA A 48 -9.29 -11.74 19.51
C ALA A 48 -10.01 -13.05 19.13
N ARG A 49 -10.84 -13.59 20.02
CA ARG A 49 -11.59 -14.83 19.84
C ARG A 49 -12.91 -14.65 19.07
N ILE A 50 -13.35 -13.41 18.86
CA ILE A 50 -14.58 -13.15 18.08
C ILE A 50 -14.38 -13.68 16.67
N ARG A 51 -15.34 -14.48 16.21
CA ARG A 51 -15.34 -15.04 14.86
C ARG A 51 -15.99 -14.06 13.88
N LEU A 52 -15.36 -13.86 12.74
CA LEU A 52 -15.90 -13.11 11.60
C LEU A 52 -16.90 -14.00 10.87
N GLY A 53 -18.10 -14.14 11.46
CA GLY A 53 -19.15 -15.04 11.04
C GLY A 53 -19.96 -15.57 12.23
N ALA A 54 -20.81 -16.56 11.96
CA ALA A 54 -21.50 -17.30 13.02
C ALA A 54 -20.51 -18.15 13.82
N GLU A 55 -20.84 -18.54 15.03
CA GLU A 55 -19.99 -19.39 15.89
C GLU A 55 -19.67 -20.74 15.20
N SER A 56 -20.61 -21.25 14.42
CA SER A 56 -20.47 -22.50 13.65
C SER A 56 -19.69 -22.35 12.36
N ASP A 57 -19.48 -21.12 11.85
CA ASP A 57 -18.75 -20.90 10.60
C ASP A 57 -17.31 -21.42 10.70
N ARG A 58 -16.85 -22.03 9.62
CA ARG A 58 -15.47 -22.49 9.46
C ARG A 58 -14.80 -21.69 8.35
N PRO A 59 -13.47 -21.48 8.40
CA PRO A 59 -12.76 -20.84 7.31
C PRO A 59 -12.96 -21.58 5.99
N GLU A 60 -13.32 -20.84 4.94
CA GLU A 60 -13.52 -21.37 3.57
C GLU A 60 -12.21 -21.82 2.93
N PHE A 61 -11.09 -21.16 3.28
CA PHE A 61 -9.79 -21.40 2.69
C PHE A 61 -8.81 -22.00 3.71
N SER A 62 -7.90 -22.86 3.25
CA SER A 62 -6.77 -23.33 4.07
C SER A 62 -5.92 -22.13 4.54
N ARG A 63 -5.12 -22.30 5.59
CA ARG A 63 -4.24 -21.20 6.07
C ARG A 63 -3.29 -20.73 4.98
N PHE A 64 -2.66 -21.65 4.26
CA PHE A 64 -1.73 -21.30 3.19
C PHE A 64 -2.40 -20.51 2.06
N ALA A 65 -3.53 -21.00 1.52
CA ALA A 65 -4.26 -20.30 0.47
C ALA A 65 -4.74 -18.92 0.93
N TRP A 66 -5.18 -18.81 2.18
CA TRP A 66 -5.63 -17.55 2.75
C TRP A 66 -4.48 -16.55 2.89
N PHE A 67 -3.32 -16.94 3.44
CA PHE A 67 -2.14 -16.08 3.48
C PHE A 67 -1.67 -15.66 2.09
N SER A 68 -1.68 -16.57 1.11
CA SER A 68 -1.33 -16.24 -0.27
C SER A 68 -2.26 -15.20 -0.87
N MET A 69 -3.57 -15.26 -0.59
CA MET A 69 -4.55 -14.27 -1.03
C MET A 69 -4.36 -12.92 -0.30
N MET A 70 -4.11 -12.94 1.01
CA MET A 70 -3.80 -11.72 1.77
C MET A 70 -2.57 -11.00 1.21
N PHE A 71 -1.52 -11.75 0.95
CA PHE A 71 -0.29 -11.22 0.36
C PHE A 71 -0.51 -10.71 -1.08
N GLY A 72 -1.21 -11.50 -1.92
CA GLY A 72 -1.50 -11.13 -3.29
C GLY A 72 -2.31 -9.84 -3.44
N ALA A 73 -3.09 -9.46 -2.42
CA ALA A 73 -3.79 -8.18 -2.40
C ALA A 73 -2.85 -6.97 -2.24
N GLY A 74 -1.63 -7.18 -1.75
CA GLY A 74 -0.66 -6.12 -1.49
C GLY A 74 0.49 -6.05 -2.49
N ILE A 75 0.72 -7.12 -3.26
CA ILE A 75 1.75 -7.10 -4.31
C ILE A 75 1.18 -6.39 -5.54
N GLY A 76 1.67 -5.20 -5.76
CA GLY A 76 1.30 -4.40 -6.92
C GLY A 76 2.51 -3.70 -7.53
N VAL A 77 2.26 -2.98 -8.61
CA VAL A 77 3.25 -2.16 -9.31
C VAL A 77 3.99 -1.22 -8.35
N GLY A 78 3.28 -0.66 -7.34
CA GLY A 78 3.89 0.20 -6.33
C GLY A 78 5.05 -0.46 -5.60
N MET A 79 4.87 -1.70 -5.13
CA MET A 79 5.95 -2.42 -4.45
C MET A 79 7.14 -2.68 -5.41
N LEU A 80 6.87 -3.04 -6.67
CA LEU A 80 7.94 -3.25 -7.66
C LEU A 80 8.70 -1.95 -7.96
N THR A 81 7.99 -0.83 -8.11
CA THR A 81 8.59 0.48 -8.38
C THR A 81 9.44 0.97 -7.22
N TYR A 82 8.87 0.93 -6.03
CA TYR A 82 9.47 1.55 -4.84
C TYR A 82 10.46 0.64 -4.10
N SER A 83 10.50 -0.66 -4.39
CA SER A 83 11.45 -1.57 -3.74
C SER A 83 12.92 -1.20 -3.98
N THR A 84 13.22 -0.53 -5.09
CA THR A 84 14.53 0.03 -5.39
C THR A 84 14.57 1.53 -5.12
N ALA A 85 13.57 2.27 -5.61
CA ALA A 85 13.58 3.72 -5.60
C ALA A 85 13.56 4.31 -4.19
N GLU A 86 12.79 3.70 -3.27
CA GLU A 86 12.61 4.27 -1.93
C GLU A 86 13.83 4.08 -1.02
N PRO A 87 14.44 2.88 -0.89
CA PRO A 87 15.69 2.75 -0.14
C PRO A 87 16.79 3.68 -0.63
N LEU A 88 16.96 3.85 -1.96
CA LEU A 88 17.93 4.78 -2.55
C LEU A 88 17.61 6.24 -2.21
N ALA A 89 16.33 6.64 -2.33
CA ALA A 89 15.91 7.99 -2.00
C ALA A 89 16.12 8.31 -0.51
N HIS A 90 15.79 7.39 0.38
CA HIS A 90 16.01 7.57 1.81
C HIS A 90 17.48 7.46 2.22
N PHE A 91 18.28 6.72 1.48
CA PHE A 91 19.72 6.73 1.67
C PHE A 91 20.34 8.09 1.34
N ALA A 92 19.79 8.78 0.34
CA ALA A 92 20.21 10.13 -0.01
C ALA A 92 19.61 11.22 0.90
N ASN A 93 18.33 11.06 1.33
CA ASN A 93 17.64 12.08 2.13
C ASN A 93 16.44 11.49 2.91
N ASN A 94 16.49 11.63 4.21
CA ASN A 94 15.41 11.22 5.12
C ASN A 94 15.40 12.13 6.37
N PRO A 95 14.44 12.03 7.29
CA PRO A 95 14.39 12.87 8.48
C PRO A 95 15.62 12.80 9.37
N ASP A 96 16.28 11.66 9.48
CA ASP A 96 17.51 11.54 10.30
C ASP A 96 18.67 12.34 9.67
N VAL A 97 18.77 12.33 8.33
CA VAL A 97 19.72 13.16 7.58
C VAL A 97 19.38 14.65 7.73
N ILE A 98 18.12 15.02 7.58
CA ILE A 98 17.66 16.41 7.70
C ILE A 98 17.92 16.96 9.11
N LEU A 99 17.79 16.13 10.13
CA LEU A 99 18.07 16.46 11.52
C LEU A 99 19.57 16.39 11.90
N GLY A 100 20.42 15.89 10.99
CA GLY A 100 21.85 15.72 11.25
C GLY A 100 22.18 14.55 12.17
N ALA A 101 21.29 13.60 12.33
CA ALA A 101 21.50 12.39 13.13
C ALA A 101 22.32 11.34 12.37
N THR A 102 22.20 11.32 11.03
CA THR A 102 22.98 10.46 10.13
C THR A 102 23.50 11.28 8.94
N THR A 103 24.47 10.74 8.20
CA THR A 103 25.09 11.39 7.05
C THR A 103 24.51 10.83 5.74
N ALA A 104 24.07 11.72 4.85
CA ALA A 104 23.54 11.31 3.53
C ALA A 104 24.58 10.48 2.76
N LEU A 105 24.10 9.38 2.13
CA LEU A 105 24.91 8.47 1.31
C LEU A 105 26.05 7.77 2.05
N GLU A 106 26.05 7.79 3.38
CA GLU A 106 27.06 7.14 4.20
C GLU A 106 26.47 5.90 4.91
N ARG A 107 27.35 5.00 5.35
CA ARG A 107 26.94 3.72 5.94
C ARG A 107 26.11 3.87 7.22
N ASP A 108 26.31 4.92 7.99
CA ASP A 108 25.54 5.23 9.20
C ASP A 108 24.07 5.52 8.93
N ASN A 109 23.74 5.92 7.69
CA ASN A 109 22.36 6.20 7.27
C ASN A 109 21.61 4.97 6.76
N LEU A 110 22.23 3.82 6.56
CA LEU A 110 21.56 2.65 5.97
C LEU A 110 20.37 2.16 6.81
N ALA A 111 20.55 2.00 8.12
CA ALA A 111 19.48 1.55 9.01
C ALA A 111 18.31 2.56 9.05
N ALA A 112 18.61 3.86 9.07
CA ALA A 112 17.61 4.93 9.01
C ALA A 112 16.87 4.93 7.67
N ALA A 113 17.55 4.76 6.54
CA ALA A 113 16.94 4.65 5.22
C ALA A 113 15.91 3.50 5.18
N TYR A 114 16.28 2.32 5.69
CA TYR A 114 15.36 1.20 5.78
C TYR A 114 14.23 1.41 6.80
N LYS A 115 14.49 2.02 7.95
CA LYS A 115 13.45 2.39 8.91
C LYS A 115 12.30 3.15 8.25
N TRP A 116 12.61 4.18 7.46
CA TRP A 116 11.60 4.99 6.77
C TRP A 116 10.92 4.23 5.65
N THR A 117 11.65 3.44 4.88
CA THR A 117 11.09 2.52 3.87
C THR A 117 10.11 1.53 4.51
N LEU A 118 10.50 0.88 5.60
CA LEU A 118 9.66 -0.10 6.30
C LEU A 118 8.42 0.54 6.94
N LEU A 119 8.47 1.82 7.30
CA LEU A 119 7.29 2.55 7.79
C LEU A 119 6.18 2.58 6.73
N HIS A 120 6.53 2.80 5.48
CA HIS A 120 5.58 2.98 4.39
C HIS A 120 4.95 1.66 3.88
N TYR A 121 5.55 0.51 4.20
CA TYR A 121 5.08 -0.83 3.79
C TYR A 121 4.86 -1.79 4.96
N GLY A 122 4.97 -1.29 6.20
CA GLY A 122 4.88 -2.09 7.42
C GLY A 122 3.53 -2.08 8.09
N LEU A 123 3.56 -2.13 9.42
CA LEU A 123 2.36 -2.34 10.24
C LEU A 123 1.31 -1.24 10.07
N THR A 124 1.74 0.02 9.89
CA THR A 124 0.82 1.17 9.80
C THR A 124 -0.09 1.09 8.58
N PRO A 125 0.40 0.97 7.33
CA PRO A 125 -0.47 0.89 6.16
C PRO A 125 -1.31 -0.40 6.12
N TRP A 126 -0.76 -1.54 6.49
CA TRP A 126 -1.54 -2.78 6.60
C TRP A 126 -2.60 -2.70 7.70
N GLY A 127 -2.36 -1.90 8.75
CA GLY A 127 -3.35 -1.57 9.77
C GLY A 127 -4.59 -0.87 9.18
N CYS A 128 -4.41 0.04 8.22
CA CYS A 128 -5.53 0.69 7.51
C CYS A 128 -6.41 -0.33 6.78
N TYR A 129 -5.80 -1.27 6.05
CA TYR A 129 -6.56 -2.33 5.38
C TYR A 129 -7.23 -3.29 6.36
N ALA A 130 -6.51 -3.66 7.42
CA ALA A 130 -7.00 -4.60 8.42
C ALA A 130 -8.25 -4.06 9.14
N ILE A 131 -8.26 -2.81 9.58
CA ILE A 131 -9.39 -2.24 10.32
C ILE A 131 -10.64 -2.15 9.45
N VAL A 132 -10.50 -1.74 8.19
CA VAL A 132 -11.62 -1.64 7.26
C VAL A 132 -12.15 -3.03 6.93
N GLY A 133 -11.30 -3.97 6.52
CA GLY A 133 -11.72 -5.33 6.18
C GLY A 133 -12.32 -6.09 7.37
N MET A 134 -11.77 -5.91 8.57
CA MET A 134 -12.33 -6.48 9.81
C MET A 134 -13.73 -5.94 10.10
N SER A 135 -13.89 -4.62 10.00
CA SER A 135 -15.20 -3.98 10.21
C SER A 135 -16.22 -4.50 9.21
N LEU A 136 -15.88 -4.57 7.93
CA LEU A 136 -16.74 -5.11 6.89
C LEU A 136 -17.13 -6.56 7.14
N ALA A 137 -16.15 -7.42 7.47
CA ALA A 137 -16.39 -8.83 7.78
C ALA A 137 -17.28 -9.01 9.01
N TYR A 138 -17.04 -8.24 10.07
CA TYR A 138 -17.84 -8.28 11.29
C TYR A 138 -19.30 -7.92 11.02
N PHE A 139 -19.57 -6.78 10.38
CA PHE A 139 -20.93 -6.34 10.12
C PHE A 139 -21.62 -7.22 9.09
N ALA A 140 -20.92 -7.67 8.05
CA ALA A 140 -21.51 -8.53 7.03
C ALA A 140 -21.81 -9.94 7.56
N TYR A 141 -20.85 -10.61 8.17
CA TYR A 141 -21.00 -12.03 8.48
C TYR A 141 -21.49 -12.31 9.89
N ARG A 142 -21.24 -11.44 10.87
CA ARG A 142 -21.71 -11.62 12.23
C ARG A 142 -23.01 -10.85 12.51
N ARG A 143 -23.24 -9.74 11.81
CA ARG A 143 -24.46 -8.93 11.97
C ARG A 143 -25.45 -9.07 10.81
N ASN A 144 -25.15 -9.96 9.84
CA ASN A 144 -25.98 -10.23 8.66
C ASN A 144 -26.35 -8.97 7.85
N MET A 145 -25.42 -8.01 7.76
CA MET A 145 -25.58 -6.82 6.94
C MET A 145 -25.00 -7.05 5.53
N PRO A 146 -25.36 -6.25 4.53
CA PRO A 146 -24.70 -6.31 3.23
C PRO A 146 -23.20 -6.09 3.32
N LEU A 147 -22.41 -6.78 2.50
CA LEU A 147 -20.96 -6.56 2.40
C LEU A 147 -20.70 -5.31 1.54
N THR A 148 -20.91 -4.13 2.12
CA THR A 148 -20.73 -2.82 1.49
C THR A 148 -20.01 -1.87 2.45
N ILE A 149 -19.32 -0.87 1.91
CA ILE A 149 -18.55 0.09 2.72
C ILE A 149 -19.45 0.86 3.68
N ARG A 150 -20.69 1.14 3.31
CA ARG A 150 -21.65 1.83 4.17
C ARG A 150 -22.15 1.02 5.37
N SER A 151 -22.06 -0.32 5.33
CA SER A 151 -22.67 -1.17 6.37
C SER A 151 -22.22 -0.87 7.79
N PRO A 152 -20.92 -0.66 8.11
CA PRO A 152 -20.50 -0.25 9.44
C PRO A 152 -21.13 1.08 9.89
N PHE A 153 -21.25 2.04 8.98
CA PHE A 153 -21.85 3.35 9.29
C PHE A 153 -23.36 3.26 9.56
N THR A 154 -24.06 2.48 8.75
CA THR A 154 -25.52 2.29 8.96
C THR A 154 -25.83 1.52 10.25
N ALA A 155 -24.89 0.74 10.76
CA ALA A 155 -25.05 0.01 12.02
C ALA A 155 -24.92 0.91 13.25
N VAL A 156 -24.14 2.00 13.15
CA VAL A 156 -23.85 2.91 14.27
C VAL A 156 -24.77 4.13 14.27
N LEU A 157 -25.17 4.59 13.10
CA LEU A 157 -26.02 5.76 12.91
C LEU A 157 -27.50 5.38 12.90
N SER A 158 -28.39 6.38 13.07
CA SER A 158 -29.84 6.16 12.88
C SER A 158 -30.13 5.67 11.45
N ALA A 159 -31.25 4.98 11.25
CA ALA A 159 -31.63 4.41 9.95
C ALA A 159 -31.71 5.48 8.84
N GLU A 160 -32.12 6.70 9.16
CA GLU A 160 -32.20 7.80 8.19
C GLU A 160 -30.84 8.41 7.90
N SER A 161 -30.05 8.76 8.93
CA SER A 161 -28.71 9.28 8.78
C SER A 161 -27.78 8.25 8.11
N GLY A 162 -27.91 6.99 8.49
CA GLY A 162 -27.16 5.89 7.89
C GLY A 162 -27.41 5.72 6.39
N ARG A 163 -28.66 5.92 5.92
CA ARG A 163 -28.95 5.87 4.48
C ARG A 163 -28.35 7.04 3.71
N ARG A 164 -28.47 8.26 4.24
CA ARG A 164 -27.93 9.48 3.58
C ARG A 164 -26.41 9.44 3.53
N ILE A 165 -25.75 9.25 4.66
CA ILE A 165 -24.30 9.19 4.78
C ILE A 165 -23.75 7.98 4.04
N GLY A 166 -24.43 6.83 4.12
CA GLY A 166 -24.02 5.60 3.45
C GLY A 166 -23.88 5.74 1.94
N GLY A 167 -24.79 6.48 1.28
CA GLY A 167 -24.69 6.76 -0.14
C GLY A 167 -23.46 7.61 -0.50
N VAL A 168 -23.18 8.62 0.31
CA VAL A 168 -21.98 9.48 0.13
C VAL A 168 -20.71 8.66 0.36
N VAL A 169 -20.69 7.82 1.39
CA VAL A 169 -19.54 6.94 1.69
C VAL A 169 -19.27 5.96 0.56
N ASP A 170 -20.30 5.30 0.02
CA ASP A 170 -20.13 4.37 -1.10
C ASP A 170 -19.62 5.12 -2.36
N ALA A 171 -20.16 6.30 -2.66
CA ALA A 171 -19.71 7.10 -3.79
C ALA A 171 -18.23 7.57 -3.61
N ALA A 172 -17.87 8.05 -2.44
CA ALA A 172 -16.50 8.44 -2.12
C ALA A 172 -15.53 7.26 -2.22
N ALA A 173 -15.94 6.08 -1.72
CA ALA A 173 -15.14 4.85 -1.81
C ALA A 173 -14.90 4.42 -3.27
N ILE A 174 -15.94 4.50 -4.11
CA ILE A 174 -15.83 4.18 -5.54
C ILE A 174 -14.89 5.17 -6.23
N LEU A 175 -15.06 6.47 -6.00
CA LEU A 175 -14.21 7.50 -6.60
C LEU A 175 -12.74 7.35 -6.16
N ALA A 176 -12.48 7.16 -4.86
CA ALA A 176 -11.13 6.93 -4.35
C ALA A 176 -10.49 5.71 -4.99
N THR A 177 -11.23 4.60 -5.11
CA THR A 177 -10.76 3.37 -5.75
C THR A 177 -10.42 3.59 -7.23
N ILE A 178 -11.29 4.28 -7.99
CA ILE A 178 -11.07 4.56 -9.41
C ILE A 178 -9.82 5.42 -9.60
N ILE A 179 -9.66 6.49 -8.81
CA ILE A 179 -8.49 7.38 -8.87
C ILE A 179 -7.22 6.60 -8.49
N GLY A 180 -7.25 5.83 -7.40
CA GLY A 180 -6.12 5.02 -6.95
C GLY A 180 -5.68 3.99 -8.00
N ILE A 181 -6.63 3.27 -8.62
CA ILE A 181 -6.34 2.34 -9.73
C ILE A 181 -5.72 3.09 -10.91
N GLY A 182 -6.24 4.27 -11.25
CA GLY A 182 -5.67 5.10 -12.32
C GLY A 182 -4.19 5.44 -12.09
N VAL A 183 -3.83 5.84 -10.88
CA VAL A 183 -2.43 6.09 -10.48
C VAL A 183 -1.58 4.82 -10.63
N THR A 184 -2.07 3.69 -10.14
CA THR A 184 -1.35 2.40 -10.20
C THR A 184 -1.15 1.94 -11.66
N ILE A 185 -2.16 2.08 -12.52
CA ILE A 185 -2.04 1.79 -13.95
C ILE A 185 -0.99 2.74 -14.57
N GLY A 186 -0.99 4.01 -14.19
CA GLY A 186 0.01 4.99 -14.65
C GLY A 186 1.44 4.52 -14.38
N TYR A 187 1.76 4.06 -13.17
CA TYR A 187 3.06 3.45 -12.88
C TYR A 187 3.33 2.21 -13.73
N GLY A 188 2.35 1.32 -13.86
CA GLY A 188 2.49 0.07 -14.61
C GLY A 188 2.79 0.29 -16.10
N VAL A 189 2.11 1.23 -16.76
CA VAL A 189 2.35 1.50 -18.18
C VAL A 189 3.69 2.19 -18.42
N ASN A 190 4.13 3.05 -17.49
CA ASN A 190 5.46 3.65 -17.55
C ASN A 190 6.55 2.57 -17.45
N GLN A 191 6.46 1.68 -16.46
CA GLN A 191 7.42 0.58 -16.28
C GLN A 191 7.41 -0.37 -17.47
N LEU A 192 6.23 -0.69 -18.02
CA LEU A 192 6.12 -1.54 -19.19
C LEU A 192 6.80 -0.92 -20.42
N ALA A 193 6.56 0.37 -20.67
CA ALA A 193 7.17 1.07 -21.80
C ALA A 193 8.70 1.14 -21.69
N PHE A 194 9.22 1.52 -20.52
CA PHE A 194 10.66 1.55 -20.26
C PHE A 194 11.28 0.15 -20.33
N GLY A 195 10.68 -0.84 -19.66
CA GLY A 195 11.19 -2.21 -19.66
C GLY A 195 11.23 -2.82 -21.06
N MET A 196 10.17 -2.62 -21.85
CA MET A 196 10.14 -3.07 -23.25
C MET A 196 11.18 -2.35 -24.09
N HIS A 197 11.38 -1.04 -23.91
CA HIS A 197 12.41 -0.30 -24.60
C HIS A 197 13.81 -0.87 -24.30
N GLN A 198 14.12 -1.13 -23.04
CA GLN A 198 15.42 -1.69 -22.63
C GLN A 198 15.69 -3.09 -23.24
N ILE A 199 14.65 -3.91 -23.38
CA ILE A 199 14.78 -5.28 -23.91
C ILE A 199 14.82 -5.29 -25.44
N THR A 200 13.99 -4.46 -26.11
CA THR A 200 13.77 -4.55 -27.55
C THR A 200 14.52 -3.49 -28.35
N GLY A 201 14.94 -2.39 -27.69
CA GLY A 201 15.53 -1.24 -28.36
C GLY A 201 14.53 -0.43 -29.22
N TRP A 202 13.21 -0.67 -29.09
CA TRP A 202 12.21 0.02 -29.90
C TRP A 202 12.11 1.50 -29.52
N GLU A 203 12.58 2.37 -30.39
CA GLU A 203 12.65 3.82 -30.13
C GLU A 203 11.28 4.50 -29.98
N TRP A 204 10.20 3.95 -30.58
CA TRP A 204 8.86 4.51 -30.44
C TRP A 204 8.28 4.41 -29.04
N LEU A 205 8.85 3.54 -28.18
CA LEU A 205 8.42 3.37 -26.79
C LEU A 205 8.85 4.52 -25.89
N VAL A 206 10.02 5.12 -26.16
CA VAL A 206 10.60 6.19 -25.34
C VAL A 206 11.04 7.34 -26.25
N SER A 207 10.66 8.56 -25.91
CA SER A 207 11.04 9.79 -26.58
C SER A 207 11.53 10.79 -25.53
N GLU A 208 12.68 11.41 -25.80
CA GLU A 208 13.32 12.39 -24.88
C GLU A 208 13.47 11.88 -23.44
N GLY A 209 13.81 10.61 -23.27
CA GLY A 209 13.99 9.98 -21.94
C GLY A 209 12.70 9.73 -21.17
N ARG A 210 11.53 9.81 -21.82
CA ARG A 210 10.21 9.52 -21.24
C ARG A 210 9.42 8.57 -22.13
N PRO A 211 8.51 7.76 -21.57
CA PRO A 211 7.60 6.97 -22.36
C PRO A 211 6.80 7.87 -23.33
N SER A 212 6.75 7.49 -24.60
CA SER A 212 5.97 8.22 -25.59
C SER A 212 4.47 8.11 -25.31
N LEU A 213 3.68 9.11 -25.69
CA LEU A 213 2.22 9.07 -25.55
C LEU A 213 1.61 7.86 -26.28
N THR A 214 2.17 7.49 -27.42
CA THR A 214 1.75 6.30 -28.17
C THR A 214 2.00 5.02 -27.38
N ALA A 215 3.19 4.88 -26.78
CA ALA A 215 3.51 3.72 -25.94
C ALA A 215 2.58 3.61 -24.73
N LEU A 216 2.34 4.73 -24.04
CA LEU A 216 1.43 4.77 -22.91
C LEU A 216 0.00 4.39 -23.32
N PHE A 217 -0.50 4.92 -24.44
CA PHE A 217 -1.84 4.59 -24.93
C PHE A 217 -1.95 3.11 -25.31
N VAL A 218 -0.99 2.56 -26.04
CA VAL A 218 -0.96 1.13 -26.39
C VAL A 218 -0.91 0.26 -25.14
N ALA A 219 -0.07 0.61 -24.17
CA ALA A 219 0.03 -0.14 -22.92
C ALA A 219 -1.27 -0.10 -22.09
N VAL A 220 -1.94 1.07 -21.97
CA VAL A 220 -3.24 1.18 -21.31
C VAL A 220 -4.29 0.32 -21.98
N VAL A 221 -4.39 0.38 -23.31
CA VAL A 221 -5.34 -0.43 -24.07
C VAL A 221 -5.07 -1.92 -23.87
N PHE A 222 -3.81 -2.34 -23.97
CA PHE A 222 -3.41 -3.74 -23.77
C PHE A 222 -3.77 -4.24 -22.37
N LEU A 223 -3.38 -3.49 -21.32
CA LEU A 223 -3.67 -3.87 -19.92
C LEU A 223 -5.18 -3.88 -19.64
N THR A 224 -5.92 -2.91 -20.18
CA THR A 224 -7.37 -2.85 -20.02
C THR A 224 -8.05 -4.04 -20.67
N LEU A 225 -7.67 -4.38 -21.90
CA LEU A 225 -8.20 -5.56 -22.59
C LEU A 225 -7.87 -6.86 -21.86
N ALA A 226 -6.63 -7.01 -21.38
CA ALA A 226 -6.23 -8.17 -20.58
C ALA A 226 -7.05 -8.28 -19.28
N ALA A 227 -7.26 -7.18 -18.58
CA ALA A 227 -8.09 -7.14 -17.38
C ALA A 227 -9.57 -7.46 -17.69
N MET A 228 -10.13 -6.90 -18.76
CA MET A 228 -11.50 -7.19 -19.21
C MET A 228 -11.68 -8.67 -19.56
N LEU A 229 -10.80 -9.25 -20.37
CA LEU A 229 -10.83 -10.67 -20.71
C LEU A 229 -10.72 -11.56 -19.48
N SER A 230 -9.84 -11.19 -18.55
CA SER A 230 -9.72 -11.88 -17.26
C SER A 230 -11.03 -11.82 -16.47
N ALA A 231 -11.64 -10.64 -16.36
CA ALA A 231 -12.89 -10.44 -15.64
C ALA A 231 -14.07 -11.18 -16.28
N LEU A 232 -14.20 -11.12 -17.62
CA LEU A 232 -15.26 -11.80 -18.38
C LEU A 232 -15.15 -13.32 -18.29
N SER A 233 -13.96 -13.88 -18.19
CA SER A 233 -13.75 -15.33 -18.01
C SER A 233 -14.11 -15.84 -16.61
N GLY A 234 -14.42 -14.92 -15.68
CA GLY A 234 -14.88 -15.21 -14.33
C GLY A 234 -13.76 -15.44 -13.30
N ILE A 235 -14.15 -15.36 -12.02
CA ILE A 235 -13.25 -15.44 -10.86
C ILE A 235 -12.50 -16.78 -10.83
N GLY A 236 -13.16 -17.87 -11.20
CA GLY A 236 -12.60 -19.21 -11.12
C GLY A 236 -11.55 -19.55 -12.18
N ARG A 237 -11.45 -18.79 -13.27
CA ARG A 237 -10.54 -19.07 -14.40
C ARG A 237 -9.56 -17.93 -14.64
N GLY A 238 -9.98 -16.81 -15.22
CA GLY A 238 -9.08 -15.75 -15.67
C GLY A 238 -8.40 -15.02 -14.53
N ILE A 239 -9.17 -14.57 -13.54
CA ILE A 239 -8.61 -13.86 -12.39
C ILE A 239 -7.64 -14.76 -11.62
N ARG A 240 -8.01 -16.02 -11.38
CA ARG A 240 -7.15 -16.99 -10.71
C ARG A 240 -5.87 -17.28 -11.49
N TRP A 241 -5.97 -17.45 -12.81
CA TRP A 241 -4.80 -17.72 -13.66
C TRP A 241 -3.83 -16.55 -13.67
N LEU A 242 -4.35 -15.33 -13.86
CA LEU A 242 -3.54 -14.11 -13.88
C LEU A 242 -2.89 -13.82 -12.53
N SER A 243 -3.62 -14.04 -11.43
CA SER A 243 -3.06 -13.94 -10.06
C SER A 243 -1.95 -14.96 -9.82
N ASN A 244 -2.14 -16.21 -10.22
CA ASN A 244 -1.12 -17.24 -10.07
C ASN A 244 0.12 -16.95 -10.91
N LEU A 245 -0.06 -16.42 -12.14
CA LEU A 245 1.05 -15.99 -12.99
C LEU A 245 1.82 -14.83 -12.34
N ASN A 246 1.10 -13.82 -11.86
CA ASN A 246 1.72 -12.70 -11.13
C ASN A 246 2.54 -13.18 -9.93
N MET A 247 1.98 -14.06 -9.11
CA MET A 247 2.69 -14.65 -7.97
C MET A 247 3.94 -15.43 -8.39
N ALA A 248 3.82 -16.27 -9.43
CA ALA A 248 4.96 -17.04 -9.93
C ALA A 248 6.09 -16.15 -10.45
N LEU A 249 5.75 -15.11 -11.21
CA LEU A 249 6.71 -14.14 -11.71
C LEU A 249 7.35 -13.32 -10.58
N SER A 250 6.57 -12.92 -9.59
CA SER A 250 7.08 -12.19 -8.42
C SER A 250 8.07 -13.04 -7.62
N TRP A 251 7.74 -14.32 -7.37
CA TRP A 251 8.67 -15.23 -6.70
C TRP A 251 9.92 -15.53 -7.53
N LEU A 252 9.77 -15.68 -8.86
CA LEU A 252 10.90 -15.85 -9.75
C LEU A 252 11.84 -14.63 -9.70
N LEU A 253 11.28 -13.43 -9.76
CA LEU A 253 12.05 -12.20 -9.65
C LEU A 253 12.79 -12.12 -8.31
N LEU A 254 12.10 -12.37 -7.21
CA LEU A 254 12.72 -12.38 -5.88
C LEU A 254 13.85 -13.43 -5.78
N LEU A 255 13.63 -14.62 -6.34
CA LEU A 255 14.64 -15.68 -6.36
C LEU A 255 15.89 -15.26 -7.16
N ILE A 256 15.72 -14.57 -8.29
CA ILE A 256 16.84 -14.03 -9.07
C ILE A 256 17.66 -13.08 -8.20
N PHE A 257 17.02 -12.15 -7.49
CA PHE A 257 17.72 -11.23 -6.60
C PHE A 257 18.36 -11.92 -5.38
N VAL A 258 17.77 -12.98 -4.87
CA VAL A 258 18.38 -13.80 -3.80
C VAL A 258 19.63 -14.54 -4.29
N ILE A 259 19.63 -15.03 -5.53
CA ILE A 259 20.77 -15.81 -6.06
C ILE A 259 21.89 -14.89 -6.56
N PHE A 260 21.56 -13.82 -7.26
CA PHE A 260 22.52 -12.97 -7.97
C PHE A 260 22.74 -11.59 -7.31
N GLY A 261 21.91 -11.22 -6.35
CA GLY A 261 22.00 -9.94 -5.65
C GLY A 261 22.85 -10.01 -4.37
N ALA A 262 22.90 -8.90 -3.66
CA ALA A 262 23.66 -8.73 -2.42
C ALA A 262 22.93 -9.31 -1.20
N THR A 263 22.65 -10.62 -1.18
CA THR A 263 21.80 -11.28 -0.17
C THR A 263 22.34 -11.15 1.24
N ALA A 264 23.66 -11.18 1.45
CA ALA A 264 24.25 -11.00 2.77
C ALA A 264 24.02 -9.59 3.30
N PHE A 265 24.24 -8.56 2.48
CA PHE A 265 23.93 -7.17 2.78
C PHE A 265 22.41 -6.97 3.02
N ALA A 266 21.56 -7.56 2.18
CA ALA A 266 20.11 -7.52 2.35
C ALA A 266 19.67 -8.10 3.71
N GLY A 267 20.30 -9.20 4.15
CA GLY A 267 20.05 -9.80 5.46
C GLY A 267 20.47 -8.89 6.62
N GLU A 268 21.63 -8.25 6.54
CA GLU A 268 22.10 -7.25 7.51
C GLU A 268 21.10 -6.09 7.59
N MET A 269 20.69 -5.54 6.46
CA MET A 269 19.76 -4.42 6.38
C MET A 269 18.35 -4.79 6.85
N PHE A 270 17.91 -6.02 6.60
CA PHE A 270 16.64 -6.51 7.12
C PHE A 270 16.62 -6.47 8.65
N VAL A 271 17.67 -6.96 9.28
CA VAL A 271 17.76 -6.99 10.76
C VAL A 271 17.92 -5.58 11.31
N ALA A 272 18.87 -4.80 10.80
CA ALA A 272 19.15 -3.44 11.28
C ALA A 272 17.94 -2.51 11.07
N GLY A 273 17.40 -2.47 9.87
CA GLY A 273 16.22 -1.65 9.54
C GLY A 273 14.98 -2.06 10.31
N LEU A 274 14.75 -3.36 10.52
CA LEU A 274 13.61 -3.86 11.30
C LEU A 274 13.72 -3.47 12.78
N LEU A 275 14.88 -3.60 13.39
CA LEU A 275 15.10 -3.20 14.79
C LEU A 275 14.90 -1.70 14.95
N GLU A 276 15.47 -0.89 14.06
CA GLU A 276 15.32 0.55 14.06
C GLU A 276 13.84 0.96 13.86
N TYR A 277 13.16 0.34 12.90
CA TYR A 277 11.73 0.55 12.67
C TYR A 277 10.88 0.21 13.90
N LEU A 278 11.07 -0.97 14.50
CA LEU A 278 10.27 -1.41 15.65
C LEU A 278 10.53 -0.55 16.90
N SER A 279 11.75 -0.05 17.07
CA SER A 279 12.09 0.84 18.20
C SER A 279 11.40 2.20 18.11
N GLN A 280 11.14 2.69 16.90
CA GLN A 280 10.64 4.05 16.66
C GLN A 280 9.24 4.13 16.05
N ILE A 281 8.60 3.01 15.71
CA ILE A 281 7.28 3.00 15.05
C ILE A 281 6.23 3.81 15.81
N GLY A 282 6.24 3.79 17.14
CA GLY A 282 5.32 4.56 17.97
C GLY A 282 5.47 6.07 17.71
N GLN A 283 6.69 6.56 17.74
CA GLN A 283 7.00 7.97 17.46
C GLN A 283 6.70 8.33 16.01
N MET A 284 7.16 7.55 15.06
CA MET A 284 6.94 7.80 13.63
C MET A 284 5.46 7.85 13.26
N SER A 285 4.61 7.05 13.93
CA SER A 285 3.17 7.00 13.67
C SER A 285 2.38 8.19 14.22
N VAL A 286 2.99 9.05 15.02
CA VAL A 286 2.32 10.24 15.60
C VAL A 286 3.06 11.55 15.34
N THR A 287 4.24 11.51 14.72
CA THR A 287 5.03 12.71 14.44
C THR A 287 4.48 13.44 13.22
N VAL A 288 4.16 14.73 13.40
CA VAL A 288 3.69 15.62 12.33
C VAL A 288 4.64 16.81 12.22
N TRP A 289 5.21 16.99 11.04
CA TRP A 289 6.05 18.14 10.71
C TRP A 289 5.26 19.11 9.83
N SER A 290 4.69 20.14 10.44
CA SER A 290 3.87 21.14 9.76
C SER A 290 4.48 22.55 9.77
N SER A 291 5.48 22.81 10.62
CA SER A 291 6.16 24.09 10.67
C SER A 291 7.06 24.30 9.44
N THR A 292 7.13 25.55 9.01
CA THR A 292 8.00 26.03 7.91
C THR A 292 8.87 27.21 8.31
N ASP A 293 8.99 27.44 9.63
CA ASP A 293 9.63 28.63 10.20
C ASP A 293 11.15 28.61 10.03
N THR A 294 11.73 27.42 9.97
CA THR A 294 13.18 27.23 9.72
C THR A 294 13.42 26.39 8.48
N PRO A 295 14.60 26.48 7.85
CA PRO A 295 14.93 25.61 6.70
C PRO A 295 14.79 24.12 7.01
N THR A 296 15.23 23.67 8.19
CA THR A 296 15.11 22.28 8.66
C THR A 296 13.64 21.88 8.82
N ALA A 297 12.83 22.71 9.47
CA ALA A 297 11.40 22.45 9.64
C ALA A 297 10.67 22.33 8.30
N ARG A 298 11.01 23.21 7.34
CA ARG A 298 10.49 23.17 5.98
C ARG A 298 10.90 21.88 5.27
N ALA A 299 12.17 21.50 5.32
CA ALA A 299 12.68 20.29 4.71
C ALA A 299 11.96 19.02 5.26
N LEU A 300 11.73 18.95 6.57
CA LEU A 300 10.96 17.87 7.21
C LEU A 300 9.49 17.86 6.74
N SER A 301 8.86 19.05 6.67
CA SER A 301 7.49 19.18 6.19
C SER A 301 7.34 18.75 4.72
N ASP A 302 8.29 19.12 3.88
CA ASP A 302 8.31 18.76 2.46
C ASP A 302 8.55 17.26 2.29
N TRP A 303 9.52 16.70 3.02
CA TRP A 303 9.78 15.27 3.03
C TRP A 303 8.54 14.47 3.47
N GLN A 304 7.89 14.87 4.57
CA GLN A 304 6.68 14.20 5.05
C GLN A 304 5.53 14.28 4.04
N SER A 305 5.39 15.40 3.34
CA SER A 305 4.38 15.54 2.27
C SER A 305 4.64 14.60 1.11
N ALA A 306 5.90 14.52 0.68
CA ALA A 306 6.32 13.71 -0.46
C ALA A 306 6.24 12.20 -0.19
N TRP A 307 6.44 11.78 1.06
CA TRP A 307 6.51 10.37 1.44
C TRP A 307 5.35 9.93 2.33
N ASN A 308 5.32 10.28 3.63
CA ASN A 308 4.30 9.76 4.53
C ASN A 308 2.87 10.08 4.08
N ILE A 309 2.61 11.36 3.72
CA ILE A 309 1.25 11.77 3.34
C ILE A 309 0.86 11.16 2.00
N PHE A 310 1.79 11.12 1.05
CA PHE A 310 1.58 10.43 -0.23
C PHE A 310 1.19 8.96 0.00
N TYR A 311 1.96 8.22 0.82
CA TYR A 311 1.66 6.83 1.11
C TYR A 311 0.36 6.65 1.87
N TRP A 312 0.12 7.44 2.93
CA TRP A 312 -1.12 7.31 3.69
C TRP A 312 -2.35 7.60 2.85
N ALA A 313 -2.29 8.61 1.99
CA ALA A 313 -3.37 8.91 1.04
C ALA A 313 -3.60 7.75 0.06
N TRP A 314 -2.52 7.17 -0.47
CA TRP A 314 -2.59 6.03 -1.39
C TRP A 314 -3.20 4.80 -0.71
N TRP A 315 -2.66 4.40 0.45
CA TRP A 315 -3.17 3.25 1.20
C TRP A 315 -4.63 3.46 1.62
N ILE A 316 -5.00 4.62 2.14
CA ILE A 316 -6.39 4.92 2.54
C ILE A 316 -7.33 4.90 1.33
N ALA A 317 -6.93 5.42 0.18
CA ALA A 317 -7.74 5.37 -1.04
C ALA A 317 -8.06 3.93 -1.49
N PHE A 318 -7.17 2.98 -1.24
CA PHE A 318 -7.38 1.57 -1.55
C PHE A 318 -8.11 0.77 -0.46
N THR A 319 -8.29 1.32 0.75
CA THR A 319 -8.93 0.57 1.85
C THR A 319 -10.31 0.02 1.51
N PRO A 320 -11.19 0.72 0.74
CA PRO A 320 -12.49 0.16 0.38
C PRO A 320 -12.37 -1.11 -0.46
N PHE A 321 -11.53 -1.08 -1.47
CA PHE A 321 -11.33 -2.21 -2.40
C PHE A 321 -10.63 -3.38 -1.71
N VAL A 322 -9.48 -3.13 -1.10
CA VAL A 322 -8.69 -4.17 -0.42
C VAL A 322 -9.44 -4.70 0.81
N GLY A 323 -10.07 -3.82 1.58
CA GLY A 323 -10.86 -4.21 2.75
C GLY A 323 -12.03 -5.13 2.40
N LEU A 324 -12.75 -4.88 1.31
CA LEU A 324 -13.80 -5.78 0.81
C LEU A 324 -13.24 -7.16 0.45
N PHE A 325 -12.09 -7.19 -0.22
CA PHE A 325 -11.42 -8.45 -0.55
C PHE A 325 -10.98 -9.21 0.70
N LEU A 326 -10.29 -8.54 1.62
CA LEU A 326 -9.84 -9.14 2.89
C LEU A 326 -11.01 -9.68 3.71
N ALA A 327 -12.12 -8.93 3.77
CA ALA A 327 -13.36 -9.38 4.42
C ALA A 327 -13.89 -10.67 3.75
N ARG A 328 -13.96 -10.68 2.41
CA ARG A 328 -14.53 -11.81 1.66
C ARG A 328 -13.76 -13.11 1.87
N VAL A 329 -12.43 -13.05 1.90
CA VAL A 329 -11.60 -14.25 2.05
C VAL A 329 -11.45 -14.71 3.50
N SER A 330 -11.90 -13.92 4.48
CA SER A 330 -11.63 -14.18 5.92
C SER A 330 -12.85 -14.64 6.71
N ARG A 331 -13.97 -14.93 6.04
CA ARG A 331 -15.16 -15.48 6.73
C ARG A 331 -14.78 -16.74 7.54
N GLY A 332 -15.26 -16.81 8.76
CA GLY A 332 -15.01 -17.92 9.68
C GLY A 332 -13.68 -17.86 10.42
N ARG A 333 -12.79 -16.89 10.15
CA ARG A 333 -11.59 -16.62 10.94
C ARG A 333 -11.93 -15.87 12.22
N THR A 334 -11.09 -15.95 13.22
CA THR A 334 -11.18 -15.07 14.40
C THR A 334 -10.53 -13.70 14.08
N ILE A 335 -10.89 -12.67 14.87
CA ILE A 335 -10.26 -11.34 14.74
C ILE A 335 -8.74 -11.43 14.94
N GLY A 336 -8.27 -12.20 15.94
CA GLY A 336 -6.83 -12.39 16.16
C GLY A 336 -6.12 -13.03 14.97
N GLU A 337 -6.68 -14.14 14.40
CA GLU A 337 -6.12 -14.74 13.19
C GLU A 337 -6.13 -13.76 12.01
N TYR A 338 -7.22 -13.01 11.86
CA TYR A 338 -7.40 -12.06 10.77
C TYR A 338 -6.35 -10.95 10.83
N VAL A 339 -6.17 -10.31 11.97
CA VAL A 339 -5.21 -9.19 12.13
C VAL A 339 -3.78 -9.66 11.91
N ILE A 340 -3.41 -10.82 12.46
CA ILE A 340 -2.07 -11.42 12.20
C ILE A 340 -1.87 -11.64 10.70
N GLY A 341 -2.85 -12.21 10.02
CA GLY A 341 -2.78 -12.46 8.58
C GLY A 341 -2.78 -11.19 7.73
N ALA A 342 -3.56 -10.18 8.13
CA ALA A 342 -3.71 -8.95 7.36
C ALA A 342 -2.61 -7.91 7.60
N ILE A 343 -1.90 -7.98 8.73
CA ILE A 343 -0.85 -7.02 9.08
C ILE A 343 0.54 -7.68 9.06
N LEU A 344 0.78 -8.70 9.92
CA LEU A 344 2.14 -9.19 10.10
C LEU A 344 2.69 -9.93 8.88
N ALA A 345 1.89 -10.82 8.28
CA ALA A 345 2.36 -11.62 7.15
C ALA A 345 2.74 -10.74 5.94
N PRO A 346 1.89 -9.83 5.45
CA PRO A 346 2.25 -8.99 4.33
C PRO A 346 3.35 -7.96 4.67
N SER A 347 3.40 -7.43 5.91
CA SER A 347 4.51 -6.55 6.32
C SER A 347 5.85 -7.25 6.24
N LEU A 348 5.98 -8.45 6.79
CA LEU A 348 7.23 -9.21 6.75
C LEU A 348 7.66 -9.54 5.31
N MET A 349 6.70 -9.87 4.45
CA MET A 349 6.99 -10.12 3.04
C MET A 349 7.45 -8.84 2.33
N CYS A 350 6.81 -7.70 2.57
CA CYS A 350 7.27 -6.42 2.05
C CYS A 350 8.70 -6.11 2.55
N PHE A 351 8.97 -6.31 3.83
CA PHE A 351 10.29 -6.05 4.41
C PHE A 351 11.38 -6.90 3.74
N ALA A 352 11.14 -8.21 3.59
CA ALA A 352 12.06 -9.10 2.88
C ALA A 352 12.27 -8.64 1.43
N TRP A 353 11.18 -8.26 0.74
CA TRP A 353 11.22 -7.78 -0.63
C TRP A 353 12.06 -6.52 -0.79
N PHE A 354 11.79 -5.50 0.04
CA PHE A 354 12.51 -4.23 0.00
C PHE A 354 13.99 -4.38 0.39
N CYS A 355 14.30 -5.26 1.35
CA CYS A 355 15.69 -5.51 1.74
C CYS A 355 16.46 -6.27 0.65
N ILE A 356 15.85 -7.27 0.01
CA ILE A 356 16.54 -8.06 -1.03
C ILE A 356 16.76 -7.23 -2.29
N ILE A 357 15.72 -6.58 -2.81
CA ILE A 357 15.82 -5.83 -4.06
C ILE A 357 16.51 -4.49 -3.82
N GLY A 358 16.05 -3.72 -2.82
CA GLY A 358 16.66 -2.44 -2.47
C GLY A 358 18.08 -2.57 -1.94
N GLY A 359 18.37 -3.64 -1.18
CA GLY A 359 19.71 -3.95 -0.71
C GLY A 359 20.69 -4.19 -1.86
N THR A 360 20.28 -4.94 -2.87
CA THR A 360 21.10 -5.13 -4.07
C THR A 360 21.39 -3.81 -4.78
N ALA A 361 20.41 -2.90 -4.83
CA ALA A 361 20.60 -1.60 -5.47
C ALA A 361 21.49 -0.63 -4.65
N LEU A 362 21.55 -0.80 -3.33
CA LEU A 362 22.41 0.00 -2.45
C LEU A 362 23.84 -0.53 -2.36
N ASP A 363 24.05 -1.82 -2.62
CA ASP A 363 25.36 -2.48 -2.60
C ASP A 363 26.16 -2.29 -3.90
N LEU A 364 25.49 -1.87 -4.98
CA LEU A 364 26.09 -1.54 -6.28
C LEU A 364 26.68 -0.13 -6.29
#